data_ee04df760fe463e5ffa00d35c8ff00e0
#
_entry.id   ee04df760fe463e5ffa00d35c8ff00e0
#
_cell.length_a   1.000
_cell.length_b   1.000
_cell.length_c   1.000
_cell.angle_alpha   90.00
_cell.angle_beta   90.00
_cell.angle_gamma   90.00
#
_symmetry.space_group_name_H-M   'P 1'
#
loop_
_entity.id
_entity.type
_entity.pdbx_description
1 polymer ?
#
loop_
_entity_poly.entity_id
_entity_poly.type
_entity_poly.pdbx_seq_one_letter_code
_entity_poly.pdbx_strand_id
1 'polypeptide(L)'
;MRHLGEVDITSFKACLLQQPEELWNADQEFQKRLAPYRKSRTIYLLMTVGGPAMPTRRLTGWDPLHAAFEPVAQRIASFYPRRGRVLNAQVACLGPGDDIPEHEDYGPTLEAAHRVHVPLE
;
A
#
# COMPACT_ATOMS: atom_id res chain seq x y z
N MET A 1 12.04 -3.64 13.24
CA MET A 1 10.96 -2.72 12.81
C MET A 1 10.87 -1.56 13.81
N ARG A 2 10.86 -0.35 13.33
CA ARG A 2 10.75 0.82 14.18
C ARG A 2 9.30 1.32 14.24
N HIS A 3 8.81 1.59 15.45
CA HIS A 3 7.51 2.19 15.66
C HIS A 3 7.62 3.70 15.46
N LEU A 4 6.91 4.24 14.46
CA LEU A 4 6.97 5.67 14.13
C LEU A 4 6.01 6.52 14.97
N GLY A 5 4.86 5.97 15.31
CA GLY A 5 3.80 6.69 16.02
C GLY A 5 2.43 6.11 15.69
N GLU A 6 1.40 6.87 15.98
CA GLU A 6 0.03 6.44 15.76
C GLU A 6 -0.61 7.21 14.61
N VAL A 7 -1.47 6.51 13.86
CA VAL A 7 -2.24 7.05 12.75
C VAL A 7 -3.70 6.72 12.96
N ASP A 8 -4.57 7.71 12.80
CA ASP A 8 -6.01 7.47 12.81
C ASP A 8 -6.43 6.89 11.46
N ILE A 9 -6.87 5.63 11.49
CA ILE A 9 -7.31 4.89 10.30
C ILE A 9 -8.82 4.75 10.20
N THR A 10 -9.57 5.39 11.07
CA THR A 10 -11.04 5.19 11.18
C THR A 10 -11.75 5.44 9.86
N SER A 11 -11.50 6.60 9.24
CA SER A 11 -12.13 6.97 7.97
C SER A 11 -11.65 6.09 6.82
N PHE A 12 -10.37 5.76 6.78
CA PHE A 12 -9.84 4.90 5.74
C PHE A 12 -10.43 3.50 5.83
N LYS A 13 -10.46 2.93 7.03
CA LYS A 13 -11.03 1.60 7.24
C LYS A 13 -12.52 1.55 6.88
N ALA A 14 -13.28 2.57 7.27
CA ALA A 14 -14.71 2.65 6.93
C ALA A 14 -14.91 2.70 5.41
N CYS A 15 -14.13 3.52 4.71
CA CYS A 15 -14.15 3.61 3.27
C CYS A 15 -13.79 2.28 2.60
N LEU A 16 -12.75 1.63 3.10
CA LEU A 16 -12.28 0.34 2.59
C LEU A 16 -13.36 -0.75 2.70
N LEU A 17 -14.06 -0.81 3.83
CA LEU A 17 -15.10 -1.81 4.06
C LEU A 17 -16.34 -1.61 3.17
N GLN A 18 -16.52 -0.43 2.60
CA GLN A 18 -17.61 -0.13 1.68
C GLN A 18 -17.29 -0.49 0.23
N GLN A 19 -16.05 -0.88 -0.07
CA GLN A 19 -15.66 -1.16 -1.44
C GLN A 19 -16.22 -2.50 -1.93
N PRO A 20 -16.61 -2.58 -3.22
CA PRO A 20 -17.10 -3.84 -3.77
C PRO A 20 -15.97 -4.87 -3.88
N GLU A 21 -16.37 -6.13 -3.86
CA GLU A 21 -15.43 -7.25 -3.95
C GLU A 21 -14.55 -7.19 -5.20
N GLU A 22 -15.09 -6.65 -6.30
CA GLU A 22 -14.41 -6.54 -7.58
C GLU A 22 -13.19 -5.61 -7.54
N LEU A 23 -13.13 -4.69 -6.57
CA LEU A 23 -11.97 -3.82 -6.41
C LEU A 23 -10.75 -4.60 -5.92
N TRP A 24 -10.99 -5.61 -5.09
CA TRP A 24 -9.92 -6.48 -4.62
C TRP A 24 -9.37 -7.30 -5.79
N ASN A 25 -8.05 -7.31 -5.94
CA ASN A 25 -7.36 -7.99 -7.04
C ASN A 25 -7.70 -7.44 -8.44
N ALA A 26 -8.20 -6.21 -8.52
CA ALA A 26 -8.49 -5.59 -9.82
C ALA A 26 -7.23 -5.43 -10.69
N ASP A 27 -6.07 -5.23 -10.04
CA ASP A 27 -4.77 -5.11 -10.71
C ASP A 27 -3.97 -6.40 -10.59
N GLN A 28 -4.56 -7.53 -10.95
CA GLN A 28 -3.99 -8.86 -10.78
C GLN A 28 -2.61 -9.06 -11.43
N GLU A 29 -2.33 -8.35 -12.51
CA GLU A 29 -1.05 -8.47 -13.19
C GLU A 29 0.12 -8.08 -12.27
N PHE A 30 -0.04 -7.02 -11.49
CA PHE A 30 0.96 -6.64 -10.50
C PHE A 30 1.08 -7.69 -9.39
N GLN A 31 -0.04 -8.21 -8.93
CA GLN A 31 -0.05 -9.20 -7.87
C GLN A 31 0.65 -10.48 -8.28
N LYS A 32 0.48 -10.92 -9.52
CA LYS A 32 1.14 -12.12 -10.06
C LYS A 32 2.66 -11.96 -10.14
N ARG A 33 3.13 -10.75 -10.42
CA ARG A 33 4.57 -10.44 -10.46
C ARG A 33 5.20 -10.43 -9.08
N LEU A 34 4.39 -10.20 -8.04
CA LEU A 34 4.84 -10.14 -6.66
C LEU A 34 4.47 -11.45 -5.97
N ALA A 35 5.25 -12.51 -6.27
CA ALA A 35 4.96 -13.87 -5.82
C ALA A 35 4.56 -14.01 -4.35
N PRO A 36 5.15 -13.26 -3.37
CA PRO A 36 4.73 -13.33 -1.98
C PRO A 36 3.28 -12.93 -1.74
N TYR A 37 2.68 -12.15 -2.62
CA TYR A 37 1.33 -11.61 -2.47
C TYR A 37 0.27 -12.38 -3.26
N ARG A 38 0.63 -13.51 -3.91
CA ARG A 38 -0.31 -14.27 -4.75
C ARG A 38 -1.55 -14.75 -4.02
N LYS A 39 -1.42 -15.04 -2.73
CA LYS A 39 -2.52 -15.56 -1.90
C LYS A 39 -3.30 -14.46 -1.17
N SER A 40 -2.83 -13.22 -1.22
CA SER A 40 -3.52 -12.13 -0.56
C SER A 40 -4.57 -11.52 -1.48
N ARG A 41 -5.61 -10.94 -0.86
CA ARG A 41 -6.51 -10.02 -1.53
C ARG A 41 -5.87 -8.64 -1.44
N THR A 42 -5.71 -7.96 -2.57
CA THR A 42 -4.94 -6.72 -2.61
C THR A 42 -5.66 -5.65 -3.42
N ILE A 43 -5.65 -4.42 -2.89
CA ILE A 43 -6.05 -3.23 -3.62
C ILE A 43 -4.81 -2.35 -3.77
N TYR A 44 -4.46 -2.01 -5.00
CA TYR A 44 -3.35 -1.10 -5.28
C TYR A 44 -3.87 0.31 -5.52
N LEU A 45 -3.28 1.29 -4.82
CA LEU A 45 -3.58 2.70 -5.02
C LEU A 45 -2.53 3.36 -5.90
N LEU A 46 -1.27 3.17 -5.57
CA LEU A 46 -0.14 3.81 -6.25
C LEU A 46 0.97 2.80 -6.51
N MET A 47 1.64 2.95 -7.64
CA MET A 47 2.78 2.12 -8.00
C MET A 47 3.79 2.95 -8.80
N THR A 48 5.05 2.85 -8.42
CA THR A 48 6.18 3.44 -9.14
C THR A 48 7.13 2.32 -9.55
N VAL A 49 7.34 2.19 -10.85
CA VAL A 49 8.22 1.15 -11.41
C VAL A 49 9.40 1.82 -12.08
N GLY A 50 10.59 1.27 -11.87
CA GLY A 50 11.80 1.76 -12.51
C GLY A 50 12.61 2.75 -11.67
N GLY A 51 12.29 2.89 -10.40
CA GLY A 51 13.02 3.72 -9.47
C GLY A 51 12.27 4.97 -9.02
N PRO A 52 12.78 5.67 -7.97
CA PRO A 52 12.05 6.79 -7.37
C PRO A 52 11.98 8.04 -8.25
N ALA A 53 12.79 8.12 -9.30
CA ALA A 53 12.73 9.23 -10.26
C ALA A 53 11.61 9.08 -11.30
N MET A 54 11.01 7.88 -11.38
CA MET A 54 9.95 7.61 -12.35
C MET A 54 8.60 8.14 -11.85
N PRO A 55 7.66 8.42 -12.78
CA PRO A 55 6.32 8.85 -12.38
C PRO A 55 5.59 7.78 -11.58
N THR A 56 4.84 8.21 -10.57
CA THR A 56 3.95 7.33 -9.82
C THR A 56 2.64 7.16 -10.58
N ARG A 57 2.23 5.92 -10.78
CA ARG A 57 0.98 5.58 -11.47
C ARG A 57 -0.13 5.41 -10.44
N ARG A 58 -1.30 5.96 -10.77
CA ARG A 58 -2.53 5.70 -10.02
C ARG A 58 -3.18 4.43 -10.54
N LEU A 59 -3.45 3.50 -9.64
CA LEU A 59 -4.08 2.23 -10.00
C LEU A 59 -5.56 2.23 -9.61
N THR A 60 -6.21 1.08 -9.75
CA THR A 60 -7.67 0.96 -9.62
C THR A 60 -8.22 1.42 -8.27
N GLY A 61 -7.44 1.24 -7.19
CA GLY A 61 -7.86 1.66 -5.85
C GLY A 61 -7.77 3.15 -5.58
N TRP A 62 -7.12 3.93 -6.43
CA TRP A 62 -6.90 5.34 -6.17
C TRP A 62 -8.19 6.14 -6.10
N ASP A 63 -9.02 6.07 -7.15
CA ASP A 63 -10.22 6.88 -7.22
C ASP A 63 -11.17 6.67 -6.03
N PRO A 64 -11.52 5.43 -5.65
CA PRO A 64 -12.43 5.23 -4.54
C PRO A 64 -11.81 5.49 -3.16
N LEU A 65 -10.49 5.40 -3.01
CA LEU A 65 -9.85 5.42 -1.68
C LEU A 65 -8.99 6.65 -1.40
N HIS A 66 -8.61 7.43 -2.40
CA HIS A 66 -7.59 8.47 -2.22
C HIS A 66 -7.98 9.54 -1.19
N ALA A 67 -9.24 9.95 -1.14
CA ALA A 67 -9.69 10.98 -0.20
C ALA A 67 -9.51 10.55 1.26
N ALA A 68 -9.75 9.29 1.56
CA ALA A 68 -9.53 8.72 2.88
C ALA A 68 -8.06 8.36 3.13
N PHE A 69 -7.31 8.08 2.07
CA PHE A 69 -5.89 7.73 2.14
C PHE A 69 -5.00 8.95 2.41
N GLU A 70 -5.28 10.09 1.81
CA GLU A 70 -4.41 11.27 1.92
C GLU A 70 -4.11 11.71 3.35
N PRO A 71 -5.09 11.79 4.27
CA PRO A 71 -4.79 12.13 5.67
C PRO A 71 -3.86 11.12 6.34
N VAL A 72 -4.00 9.84 6.03
CA VAL A 72 -3.12 8.78 6.55
C VAL A 72 -1.70 8.99 6.02
N ALA A 73 -1.56 9.23 4.73
CA ALA A 73 -0.25 9.48 4.12
C ALA A 73 0.43 10.73 4.68
N GLN A 74 -0.33 11.80 4.89
CA GLN A 74 0.19 13.04 5.48
C GLN A 74 0.66 12.82 6.92
N ARG A 75 -0.09 12.05 7.69
CA ARG A 75 0.31 11.72 9.06
C ARG A 75 1.61 10.92 9.08
N ILE A 76 1.73 9.92 8.21
CA ILE A 76 2.97 9.14 8.08
C ILE A 76 4.13 10.05 7.69
N ALA A 77 3.94 10.92 6.70
CA ALA A 77 4.97 11.85 6.26
C ALA A 77 5.45 12.77 7.38
N SER A 78 4.58 13.11 8.33
CA SER A 78 4.92 13.96 9.47
C SER A 78 5.95 13.35 10.42
N PHE A 79 6.16 12.05 10.37
CA PHE A 79 7.17 11.36 11.19
C PHE A 79 8.58 11.47 10.61
N TYR A 80 8.73 12.01 9.40
CA TYR A 80 10.01 12.16 8.73
C TYR A 80 10.40 13.64 8.64
N PRO A 81 11.70 13.97 8.82
CA PRO A 81 12.14 15.37 8.83
C PRO A 81 12.17 16.03 7.45
N ARG A 82 12.17 15.25 6.38
CA ARG A 82 12.23 15.75 5.01
C ARG A 82 10.93 15.45 4.27
N ARG A 83 10.57 16.33 3.35
CA ARG A 83 9.48 16.07 2.44
C ARG A 83 9.80 14.87 1.56
N GLY A 84 8.81 14.01 1.38
CA GLY A 84 8.88 12.88 0.49
C GLY A 84 7.55 12.73 -0.24
N ARG A 85 7.52 11.77 -1.15
CA ARG A 85 6.27 11.37 -1.80
C ARG A 85 6.03 9.89 -1.61
N VAL A 86 4.79 9.50 -1.69
CA VAL A 86 4.42 8.09 -1.68
C VAL A 86 4.73 7.51 -3.05
N LEU A 87 5.58 6.51 -3.09
CA LEU A 87 5.92 5.80 -4.33
C LEU A 87 4.95 4.66 -4.60
N ASN A 88 4.66 3.88 -3.58
CA ASN A 88 3.76 2.74 -3.65
C ASN A 88 2.79 2.78 -2.48
N ALA A 89 1.54 2.43 -2.73
CA ALA A 89 0.54 2.27 -1.68
C ALA A 89 -0.40 1.13 -2.05
N GLN A 90 -0.60 0.21 -1.12
CA GLN A 90 -1.48 -0.93 -1.32
C GLN A 90 -2.10 -1.36 0.00
N VAL A 91 -3.25 -2.00 -0.11
CA VAL A 91 -3.91 -2.67 1.01
C VAL A 91 -3.90 -4.17 0.73
N ALA A 92 -3.40 -4.94 1.66
CA ALA A 92 -3.38 -6.40 1.54
C ALA A 92 -4.19 -7.02 2.67
N CYS A 93 -4.97 -8.02 2.34
CA CYS A 93 -5.76 -8.79 3.29
C CYS A 93 -5.43 -10.27 3.15
N LEU A 94 -5.03 -10.89 4.25
CA LEU A 94 -4.81 -12.33 4.31
C LEU A 94 -6.00 -12.98 5.00
N GLY A 95 -6.49 -14.09 4.42
CA GLY A 95 -7.50 -14.91 5.08
C GLY A 95 -6.93 -15.68 6.27
N PRO A 96 -7.80 -16.26 7.12
CA PRO A 96 -7.34 -17.10 8.22
C PRO A 96 -6.48 -18.27 7.70
N GLY A 97 -5.28 -18.42 8.25
CA GLY A 97 -4.35 -19.46 7.85
C GLY A 97 -3.50 -19.15 6.63
N ASP A 98 -3.77 -18.06 5.93
CA ASP A 98 -2.92 -17.61 4.83
C ASP A 98 -1.67 -16.90 5.38
N ASP A 99 -0.60 -16.98 4.62
CA ASP A 99 0.67 -16.40 5.02
C ASP A 99 1.38 -15.81 3.80
N ILE A 100 2.15 -14.75 4.04
CA ILE A 100 3.07 -14.22 3.04
C ILE A 100 4.44 -14.83 3.34
N PRO A 101 5.01 -15.63 2.42
CA PRO A 101 6.32 -16.23 2.64
C PRO A 101 7.38 -15.17 2.91
N GLU A 102 8.38 -15.53 3.73
CA GLU A 102 9.53 -14.67 3.95
C GLU A 102 10.20 -14.35 2.61
N HIS A 103 10.50 -13.08 2.41
CA HIS A 103 11.07 -12.60 1.16
C HIS A 103 11.82 -11.29 1.36
N GLU A 104 12.60 -10.93 0.34
CA GLU A 104 13.23 -9.61 0.26
C GLU A 104 12.51 -8.79 -0.83
N ASP A 105 12.50 -7.49 -0.65
CA ASP A 105 11.95 -6.59 -1.66
C ASP A 105 13.01 -6.29 -2.71
N TYR A 106 12.62 -6.39 -3.95
CA TYR A 106 13.51 -6.17 -5.09
C TYR A 106 13.10 -4.95 -5.91
N GLY A 107 14.06 -4.45 -6.65
CA GLY A 107 13.86 -3.41 -7.62
C GLY A 107 14.25 -2.03 -7.12
N PRO A 108 14.54 -1.11 -8.06
CA PRO A 108 15.10 0.19 -7.70
C PRO A 108 14.17 1.06 -6.86
N THR A 109 12.86 0.92 -7.02
CA THR A 109 11.91 1.69 -6.23
C THR A 109 11.87 1.21 -4.78
N LEU A 110 11.72 -0.10 -4.58
CA LEU A 110 11.58 -0.68 -3.23
C LEU A 110 12.88 -0.57 -2.43
N GLU A 111 14.02 -0.70 -3.08
CA GLU A 111 15.32 -0.59 -2.42
C GLU A 111 15.64 0.83 -1.96
N ALA A 112 15.12 1.84 -2.66
CA ALA A 112 15.39 3.24 -2.37
C ALA A 112 14.38 3.88 -1.41
N ALA A 113 13.29 3.20 -1.06
CA ALA A 113 12.18 3.77 -0.31
C ALA A 113 12.15 3.28 1.14
N HIS A 114 11.61 4.12 2.01
CA HIS A 114 11.20 3.67 3.35
C HIS A 114 9.89 2.88 3.24
N ARG A 115 9.82 1.79 3.96
CA ARG A 115 8.60 0.98 4.05
C ARG A 115 7.89 1.26 5.35
N VAL A 116 6.59 1.50 5.24
CA VAL A 116 5.73 1.74 6.39
C VAL A 116 4.56 0.77 6.35
N HIS A 117 4.34 0.06 7.44
CA HIS A 117 3.20 -0.82 7.62
C HIS A 117 2.21 -0.18 8.58
N VAL A 118 0.95 -0.14 8.20
CA VAL A 118 -0.12 0.39 9.02
C VAL A 118 -1.15 -0.73 9.23
N PRO A 119 -1.17 -1.36 10.41
CA PRO A 119 -2.20 -2.35 10.71
C PRO A 119 -3.58 -1.70 10.73
N LEU A 120 -4.56 -2.35 10.07
CA LEU A 120 -5.93 -1.87 10.00
C LEU A 120 -6.87 -2.59 10.99
N GLU A 121 -6.35 -3.56 11.68
CA GLU A 121 -7.07 -4.29 12.72
C GLU A 121 -6.53 -4.01 14.11
#